data_02671c63a3359f4e581d1b475fe8028e
#
_entry.id   02671c63a3359f4e581d1b475fe8028e
#
_cell.length_a   1.000
_cell.length_b   1.000
_cell.length_c   1.000
_cell.angle_alpha   90.00
_cell.angle_beta   90.00
_cell.angle_gamma   90.00
#
_symmetry.space_group_name_H-M   'P 1'
#
loop_
_entity.id
_entity.type
_entity.pdbx_description
1 polymer ?
#
loop_
_entity_poly.entity_id
_entity_poly.type
_entity_poly.pdbx_seq_one_letter_code
_entity_poly.pdbx_strand_id
1 'polypeptide(L)'
;GNLAPDGAVIKPAALDPKFQKHKGPAIVADSYTELKQIINDEDYPLTADHVLVLRNAGPKGGPGMPEWGMIPMPKALLKKGHRDMIRLSDARMSGTSYGACILHVAPEAFIGGPLALIKTGDIIRVDIPNRKLDVDISESEMKKRKEEWVEPKPRYERGYGYMYSKHVEQADK
;
A
#
# COMPACT_ATOMS: atom_id res chain seq x y z
N GLY A 1 4.67 -13.27 2.61
CA GLY A 1 5.08 -13.22 1.20
C GLY A 1 6.24 -12.26 0.99
N ASN A 2 6.73 -12.17 -0.25
CA ASN A 2 7.92 -11.36 -0.55
C ASN A 2 7.66 -9.84 -0.50
N LEU A 3 6.39 -9.42 -0.54
CA LEU A 3 6.01 -8.01 -0.48
C LEU A 3 5.82 -7.49 0.96
N ALA A 4 5.50 -8.36 1.90
CA ALA A 4 5.32 -8.04 3.30
C ALA A 4 6.02 -9.10 4.19
N PRO A 5 7.37 -9.16 4.19
CA PRO A 5 8.10 -10.19 4.92
C PRO A 5 7.85 -10.15 6.43
N ASP A 6 7.68 -8.95 7.00
CA ASP A 6 7.42 -8.77 8.43
C ASP A 6 5.91 -8.63 8.73
N GLY A 7 5.06 -8.74 7.71
CA GLY A 7 3.62 -8.84 7.86
C GLY A 7 2.83 -7.68 7.27
N ALA A 8 1.52 -7.85 7.30
CA ALA A 8 0.51 -6.86 6.95
C ALA A 8 -0.82 -7.25 7.61
N VAL A 9 -1.77 -6.32 7.67
CA VAL A 9 -3.07 -6.53 8.32
C VAL A 9 -4.19 -6.36 7.31
N ILE A 10 -5.13 -7.30 7.32
CA ILE A 10 -6.42 -7.19 6.61
C ILE A 10 -7.56 -7.66 7.52
N LYS A 11 -8.75 -7.13 7.30
CA LYS A 11 -9.99 -7.58 7.96
C LYS A 11 -10.76 -8.54 7.03
N PRO A 12 -10.66 -9.87 7.17
CA PRO A 12 -11.32 -10.80 6.25
C PRO A 12 -12.83 -10.67 6.19
N ALA A 13 -13.45 -10.27 7.31
CA ALA A 13 -14.90 -10.06 7.40
C ALA A 13 -15.40 -8.80 6.66
N ALA A 14 -14.52 -7.90 6.28
CA ALA A 14 -14.89 -6.62 5.67
C ALA A 14 -14.71 -6.59 4.14
N LEU A 15 -14.06 -7.60 3.56
CA LEU A 15 -13.78 -7.64 2.12
C LEU A 15 -14.85 -8.44 1.36
N ASP A 16 -15.02 -8.12 0.08
CA ASP A 16 -15.77 -8.97 -0.83
C ASP A 16 -15.05 -10.34 -0.95
N PRO A 17 -15.76 -11.48 -0.74
CA PRO A 17 -15.16 -12.83 -0.76
C PRO A 17 -14.32 -13.15 -2.00
N LYS A 18 -14.59 -12.54 -3.14
CA LYS A 18 -13.82 -12.72 -4.38
C LYS A 18 -12.36 -12.28 -4.24
N PHE A 19 -12.05 -11.37 -3.30
CA PHE A 19 -10.71 -10.87 -3.04
C PHE A 19 -9.91 -11.69 -2.01
N GLN A 20 -10.45 -12.79 -1.50
CA GLN A 20 -9.68 -13.71 -0.65
C GLN A 20 -8.47 -14.30 -1.40
N LYS A 21 -8.60 -14.47 -2.71
CA LYS A 21 -7.49 -14.76 -3.63
C LYS A 21 -7.61 -13.81 -4.81
N HIS A 22 -6.56 -13.05 -5.03
CA HIS A 22 -6.55 -12.07 -6.10
C HIS A 22 -5.17 -11.97 -6.75
N LYS A 23 -5.19 -11.67 -8.06
CA LYS A 23 -3.98 -11.36 -8.83
C LYS A 23 -4.31 -10.20 -9.76
N GLY A 24 -3.58 -9.09 -9.63
CA GLY A 24 -3.83 -7.92 -10.46
C GLY A 24 -2.64 -6.99 -10.56
N PRO A 25 -2.62 -6.12 -11.59
CA PRO A 25 -1.56 -5.16 -11.78
C PRO A 25 -1.66 -4.02 -10.75
N ALA A 26 -0.51 -3.59 -10.25
CA ALA A 26 -0.41 -2.47 -9.32
C ALA A 26 -0.64 -1.13 -10.03
N ILE A 27 -1.28 -0.20 -9.33
CA ILE A 27 -1.23 1.24 -9.61
C ILE A 27 -0.64 1.88 -8.37
N VAL A 28 0.56 2.45 -8.51
CA VAL A 28 1.37 2.93 -7.39
C VAL A 28 1.28 4.46 -7.29
N ALA A 29 1.02 4.94 -6.08
CA ALA A 29 1.08 6.35 -5.71
C ALA A 29 2.09 6.56 -4.57
N ASP A 30 2.97 7.54 -4.72
CA ASP A 30 4.01 7.88 -3.75
C ASP A 30 3.51 8.82 -2.64
N SER A 31 2.31 9.34 -2.79
CA SER A 31 1.69 10.22 -1.82
C SER A 31 0.16 10.13 -1.86
N TYR A 32 -0.46 10.51 -0.74
CA TYR A 32 -1.93 10.59 -0.68
C TYR A 32 -2.50 11.63 -1.66
N THR A 33 -1.74 12.68 -1.98
CA THR A 33 -2.14 13.69 -2.98
C THR A 33 -2.20 13.10 -4.38
N GLU A 34 -1.16 12.37 -4.78
CA GLU A 34 -1.12 11.66 -6.06
C GLU A 34 -2.23 10.61 -6.14
N LEU A 35 -2.41 9.82 -5.09
CA LEU A 35 -3.50 8.85 -5.02
C LEU A 35 -4.86 9.51 -5.24
N LYS A 36 -5.11 10.68 -4.62
CA LYS A 36 -6.35 11.44 -4.84
C LYS A 36 -6.55 11.87 -6.29
N GLN A 37 -5.50 12.23 -6.99
CA GLN A 37 -5.58 12.54 -8.42
C GLN A 37 -6.03 11.31 -9.20
N ILE A 38 -5.38 10.17 -9.00
CA ILE A 38 -5.70 8.91 -9.66
C ILE A 38 -7.16 8.48 -9.43
N ILE A 39 -7.62 8.45 -8.17
CA ILE A 39 -8.98 7.96 -7.85
C ILE A 39 -10.10 8.92 -8.25
N ASN A 40 -9.79 10.20 -8.47
CA ASN A 40 -10.76 11.20 -8.92
C ASN A 40 -10.76 11.40 -10.45
N ASP A 41 -9.73 10.95 -11.14
CA ASP A 41 -9.65 10.98 -12.59
C ASP A 41 -10.51 9.85 -13.16
N GLU A 42 -11.61 10.23 -13.83
CA GLU A 42 -12.55 9.26 -14.41
C GLU A 42 -12.02 8.62 -15.70
N ASP A 43 -11.04 9.24 -16.34
CA ASP A 43 -10.41 8.76 -17.57
C ASP A 43 -9.15 7.92 -17.28
N TYR A 44 -8.72 7.85 -16.02
CA TYR A 44 -7.58 7.02 -15.63
C TYR A 44 -7.89 5.54 -15.94
N PRO A 45 -7.00 4.81 -16.64
CA PRO A 45 -7.26 3.45 -17.12
C PRO A 45 -7.23 2.41 -15.98
N LEU A 46 -8.12 2.58 -15.00
CA LEU A 46 -8.23 1.76 -13.81
C LEU A 46 -9.43 0.81 -13.90
N THR A 47 -9.22 -0.45 -13.55
CA THR A 47 -10.25 -1.48 -13.45
C THR A 47 -10.34 -2.03 -12.02
N ALA A 48 -11.39 -2.76 -11.71
CA ALA A 48 -11.56 -3.39 -10.40
C ALA A 48 -10.53 -4.50 -10.12
N ASP A 49 -9.82 -4.97 -11.13
CA ASP A 49 -8.78 -6.00 -10.99
C ASP A 49 -7.41 -5.41 -10.61
N HIS A 50 -7.24 -4.10 -10.72
CA HIS A 50 -6.02 -3.45 -10.28
C HIS A 50 -5.90 -3.47 -8.74
N VAL A 51 -4.65 -3.43 -8.28
CA VAL A 51 -4.30 -3.21 -6.87
C VAL A 51 -3.82 -1.77 -6.71
N LEU A 52 -4.58 -0.96 -5.96
CA LEU A 52 -4.14 0.39 -5.62
C LEU A 52 -3.10 0.34 -4.51
N VAL A 53 -1.93 0.92 -4.76
CA VAL A 53 -0.81 0.95 -3.81
C VAL A 53 -0.52 2.39 -3.40
N LEU A 54 -0.68 2.69 -2.11
CA LEU A 54 -0.19 3.92 -1.50
C LEU A 54 1.05 3.58 -0.66
N ARG A 55 2.17 4.19 -0.96
CA ARG A 55 3.41 4.01 -0.21
C ARG A 55 3.89 5.29 0.48
N ASN A 56 4.89 5.17 1.36
CA ASN A 56 5.43 6.27 2.16
C ASN A 56 4.41 6.89 3.14
N ALA A 57 3.48 6.09 3.62
CA ALA A 57 2.43 6.50 4.56
C ALA A 57 2.50 5.71 5.90
N GLY A 58 3.56 4.94 6.08
CA GLY A 58 3.84 4.15 7.29
C GLY A 58 4.40 4.99 8.45
N PRO A 59 4.91 4.33 9.50
CA PRO A 59 5.37 5.00 10.73
C PRO A 59 6.34 6.15 10.49
N LYS A 60 7.34 5.97 9.65
CA LYS A 60 8.35 7.00 9.33
C LYS A 60 7.97 7.86 8.14
N GLY A 61 7.38 7.27 7.12
CA GLY A 61 6.94 7.97 5.92
C GLY A 61 5.74 8.90 6.15
N GLY A 62 4.85 8.54 7.07
CA GLY A 62 3.71 9.34 7.52
C GLY A 62 3.79 9.65 9.01
N PRO A 63 4.70 10.53 9.48
CA PRO A 63 4.86 10.81 10.90
C PRO A 63 3.56 11.14 11.61
N GLY A 64 3.28 10.45 12.74
CA GLY A 64 2.00 10.51 13.42
C GLY A 64 0.97 9.50 12.88
N MET A 65 1.32 8.69 11.89
CA MET A 65 0.50 7.66 11.28
C MET A 65 -0.92 8.14 10.93
N PRO A 66 -1.07 9.07 9.99
CA PRO A 66 -2.39 9.52 9.56
C PRO A 66 -3.20 8.35 8.96
N GLU A 67 -4.53 8.41 9.11
CA GLU A 67 -5.44 7.35 8.64
C GLU A 67 -5.63 7.36 7.12
N TRP A 68 -4.55 7.35 6.35
CA TRP A 68 -4.59 7.32 4.90
C TRP A 68 -4.86 5.92 4.32
N GLY A 69 -4.77 4.89 5.15
CA GLY A 69 -4.99 3.51 4.72
C GLY A 69 -6.42 3.21 4.26
N MET A 70 -7.41 4.00 4.69
CA MET A 70 -8.76 3.93 4.15
C MET A 70 -8.81 4.63 2.78
N ILE A 71 -8.13 4.05 1.79
CA ILE A 71 -8.12 4.54 0.41
C ILE A 71 -9.54 4.50 -0.17
N PRO A 72 -10.13 5.64 -0.59
CA PRO A 72 -11.46 5.64 -1.19
C PRO A 72 -11.50 4.85 -2.50
N MET A 73 -12.67 4.33 -2.83
CA MET A 73 -12.90 3.70 -4.14
C MET A 73 -12.85 4.76 -5.26
N PRO A 74 -12.22 4.43 -6.41
CA PRO A 74 -12.21 5.30 -7.56
C PRO A 74 -13.62 5.63 -8.06
N LYS A 75 -13.88 6.89 -8.38
CA LYS A 75 -15.20 7.38 -8.82
C LYS A 75 -15.71 6.64 -10.05
N ALA A 76 -14.83 6.41 -11.03
CA ALA A 76 -15.16 5.69 -12.26
C ALA A 76 -15.67 4.27 -11.97
N LEU A 77 -15.07 3.56 -10.99
CA LEU A 77 -15.50 2.22 -10.61
C LEU A 77 -16.81 2.24 -9.84
N LEU A 78 -17.01 3.21 -8.94
CA LEU A 78 -18.28 3.37 -8.22
C LEU A 78 -19.45 3.61 -9.19
N LYS A 79 -19.26 4.43 -10.23
CA LYS A 79 -20.26 4.66 -11.28
C LYS A 79 -20.60 3.38 -12.07
N LYS A 80 -19.63 2.49 -12.25
CA LYS A 80 -19.80 1.16 -12.89
C LYS A 80 -20.37 0.10 -11.93
N GLY A 81 -20.71 0.46 -10.69
CA GLY A 81 -21.30 -0.45 -9.71
C GLY A 81 -20.32 -1.28 -8.90
N HIS A 82 -19.01 -1.12 -9.08
CA HIS A 82 -18.01 -1.77 -8.23
C HIS A 82 -18.01 -1.17 -6.82
N ARG A 83 -17.98 -2.02 -5.80
CA ARG A 83 -18.04 -1.60 -4.39
C ARG A 83 -16.78 -1.89 -3.62
N ASP A 84 -15.88 -2.71 -4.15
CA ASP A 84 -14.62 -3.09 -3.52
C ASP A 84 -13.53 -3.37 -4.56
N MET A 85 -12.27 -3.21 -4.17
CA MET A 85 -11.06 -3.57 -4.87
C MET A 85 -9.91 -3.69 -3.87
N ILE A 86 -8.81 -4.37 -4.26
CA ILE A 86 -7.61 -4.44 -3.39
C ILE A 86 -6.96 -3.07 -3.28
N ARG A 87 -6.73 -2.64 -2.04
CA ARG A 87 -6.05 -1.41 -1.66
C ARG A 87 -4.94 -1.77 -0.68
N LEU A 88 -3.71 -1.42 -1.00
CA LEU A 88 -2.51 -1.85 -0.31
C LEU A 88 -1.71 -0.64 0.16
N SER A 89 -1.25 -0.64 1.41
CA SER A 89 -0.43 0.45 1.95
C SER A 89 0.36 0.04 3.19
N ASP A 90 1.44 0.76 3.45
CA ASP A 90 2.14 0.79 4.73
C ASP A 90 1.47 1.71 5.76
N ALA A 91 0.40 2.42 5.38
CA ALA A 91 -0.40 3.26 6.26
C ALA A 91 -1.13 2.46 7.34
N ARG A 92 -1.54 3.11 8.41
CA ARG A 92 -2.30 2.48 9.49
C ARG A 92 -3.74 2.18 9.11
N MET A 93 -4.28 1.13 9.72
CA MET A 93 -5.68 0.73 9.59
C MET A 93 -6.55 1.45 10.64
N SER A 94 -7.60 2.11 10.19
CA SER A 94 -8.67 2.61 11.06
C SER A 94 -9.63 1.50 11.48
N GLY A 95 -10.26 1.65 12.65
CA GLY A 95 -11.34 0.78 13.09
C GLY A 95 -12.52 0.73 12.10
N THR A 96 -12.77 1.82 11.39
CA THR A 96 -13.83 1.96 10.39
C THR A 96 -13.43 1.54 8.98
N SER A 97 -12.18 1.13 8.73
CA SER A 97 -11.75 0.64 7.41
C SER A 97 -12.59 -0.56 6.99
N TYR A 98 -13.09 -0.53 5.76
CA TYR A 98 -13.89 -1.58 5.14
C TYR A 98 -13.35 -1.98 3.78
N GLY A 99 -13.83 -3.13 3.27
CA GLY A 99 -13.42 -3.68 1.99
C GLY A 99 -12.00 -4.28 2.03
N ALA A 100 -11.47 -4.58 0.89
CA ALA A 100 -10.20 -5.27 0.70
C ALA A 100 -8.99 -4.33 0.89
N CYS A 101 -8.83 -3.78 2.12
CA CYS A 101 -7.70 -2.96 2.52
C CYS A 101 -6.65 -3.81 3.22
N ILE A 102 -5.45 -3.91 2.65
CA ILE A 102 -4.27 -4.56 3.23
C ILE A 102 -3.33 -3.44 3.67
N LEU A 103 -3.15 -3.28 4.97
CA LEU A 103 -2.48 -2.14 5.59
C LEU A 103 -1.37 -2.59 6.55
N HIS A 104 -0.64 -1.64 7.10
CA HIS A 104 0.51 -1.92 7.96
C HIS A 104 1.55 -2.84 7.30
N VAL A 105 1.75 -2.69 5.98
CA VAL A 105 2.78 -3.47 5.28
C VAL A 105 4.15 -3.15 5.88
N ALA A 106 4.81 -4.18 6.37
CA ALA A 106 6.11 -4.07 7.00
C ALA A 106 7.16 -4.96 6.31
N PRO A 107 8.40 -4.45 6.14
CA PRO A 107 8.85 -3.08 6.43
C PRO A 107 8.20 -2.04 5.50
N GLU A 108 7.99 -0.82 6.01
CA GLU A 108 7.40 0.26 5.22
C GLU A 108 8.26 0.70 4.02
N ALA A 109 7.62 1.34 3.02
CA ALA A 109 8.31 1.82 1.83
C ALA A 109 9.37 2.89 2.13
N PHE A 110 9.10 3.78 3.09
CA PHE A 110 9.97 4.91 3.40
C PHE A 110 11.38 4.52 3.82
N ILE A 111 11.57 3.34 4.41
CA ILE A 111 12.88 2.78 4.77
C ILE A 111 13.40 1.76 3.76
N GLY A 112 12.80 1.72 2.57
CA GLY A 112 13.19 0.81 1.50
C GLY A 112 12.73 -0.62 1.71
N GLY A 113 11.59 -0.85 2.39
CA GLY A 113 10.92 -2.13 2.39
C GLY A 113 10.46 -2.54 0.98
N PRO A 114 10.05 -3.80 0.75
CA PRO A 114 9.70 -4.28 -0.59
C PRO A 114 8.63 -3.45 -1.29
N LEU A 115 7.71 -2.84 -0.54
CA LEU A 115 6.70 -1.95 -1.10
C LEU A 115 7.29 -0.74 -1.83
N ALA A 116 8.48 -0.25 -1.42
CA ALA A 116 9.19 0.84 -2.10
C ALA A 116 9.60 0.50 -3.53
N LEU A 117 9.77 -0.79 -3.82
CA LEU A 117 10.35 -1.29 -5.07
C LEU A 117 9.30 -1.62 -6.13
N ILE A 118 8.01 -1.55 -5.78
CA ILE A 118 6.89 -1.84 -6.69
C ILE A 118 6.74 -0.72 -7.70
N LYS A 119 6.48 -1.09 -8.95
CA LYS A 119 6.18 -0.16 -10.05
C LYS A 119 4.75 -0.39 -10.54
N THR A 120 4.12 0.66 -11.07
CA THR A 120 2.83 0.50 -11.75
C THR A 120 2.96 -0.53 -12.88
N GLY A 121 2.02 -1.47 -12.93
CA GLY A 121 2.03 -2.61 -13.83
C GLY A 121 2.59 -3.91 -13.24
N ASP A 122 3.34 -3.87 -12.13
CA ASP A 122 3.78 -5.09 -11.45
C ASP A 122 2.58 -5.89 -10.97
N ILE A 123 2.66 -7.21 -11.10
CA ILE A 123 1.56 -8.10 -10.69
C ILE A 123 1.68 -8.42 -9.20
N ILE A 124 0.65 -8.04 -8.44
CA ILE A 124 0.53 -8.37 -7.02
C ILE A 124 -0.39 -9.57 -6.87
N ARG A 125 0.00 -10.50 -6.00
CA ARG A 125 -0.81 -11.66 -5.58
C ARG A 125 -1.19 -11.54 -4.12
N VAL A 126 -2.47 -11.77 -3.87
CA VAL A 126 -3.05 -11.83 -2.53
C VAL A 126 -3.63 -13.23 -2.33
N ASP A 127 -3.23 -13.91 -1.28
CA ASP A 127 -3.78 -15.19 -0.83
C ASP A 127 -4.01 -15.13 0.68
N ILE A 128 -5.19 -14.65 1.07
CA ILE A 128 -5.55 -14.43 2.47
C ILE A 128 -5.63 -15.73 3.26
N PRO A 129 -6.25 -16.82 2.74
CA PRO A 129 -6.26 -18.11 3.43
C PRO A 129 -4.87 -18.62 3.78
N ASN A 130 -3.88 -18.40 2.91
CA ASN A 130 -2.49 -18.81 3.14
C ASN A 130 -1.64 -17.68 3.75
N ARG A 131 -2.22 -16.54 4.09
CA ARG A 131 -1.52 -15.35 4.65
C ARG A 131 -0.32 -14.92 3.82
N LYS A 132 -0.49 -14.85 2.49
CA LYS A 132 0.57 -14.47 1.55
C LYS A 132 0.20 -13.19 0.80
N LEU A 133 1.18 -12.31 0.71
CA LEU A 133 1.17 -11.11 -0.11
C LEU A 133 2.48 -11.06 -0.89
N ASP A 134 2.40 -11.23 -2.20
CA ASP A 134 3.55 -11.37 -3.07
C ASP A 134 3.47 -10.42 -4.28
N VAL A 135 4.63 -10.11 -4.83
CA VAL A 135 4.77 -9.49 -6.15
C VAL A 135 5.48 -10.44 -7.09
N ASP A 136 4.98 -10.51 -8.34
CA ASP A 136 5.50 -11.38 -9.40
C ASP A 136 6.68 -10.73 -10.14
N ILE A 137 7.76 -10.47 -9.42
CA ILE A 137 9.04 -10.08 -10.03
C ILE A 137 10.14 -11.02 -9.55
N SER A 138 11.19 -11.19 -10.35
CA SER A 138 12.30 -12.07 -9.99
C SER A 138 13.11 -11.48 -8.82
N GLU A 139 13.79 -12.34 -8.07
CA GLU A 139 14.70 -11.88 -7.01
C GLU A 139 15.82 -10.98 -7.54
N SER A 140 16.30 -11.25 -8.75
CA SER A 140 17.31 -10.41 -9.42
C SER A 140 16.78 -9.01 -9.73
N GLU A 141 15.53 -8.90 -10.21
CA GLU A 141 14.89 -7.61 -10.44
C GLU A 141 14.63 -6.87 -9.14
N MET A 142 14.16 -7.57 -8.08
CA MET A 142 13.96 -6.98 -6.77
C MET A 142 15.27 -6.42 -6.21
N LYS A 143 16.37 -7.19 -6.33
CA LYS A 143 17.71 -6.76 -5.91
C LYS A 143 18.17 -5.53 -6.68
N LYS A 144 18.03 -5.53 -8.01
CA LYS A 144 18.37 -4.38 -8.86
C LYS A 144 17.60 -3.14 -8.42
N ARG A 145 16.27 -3.24 -8.25
CA ARG A 145 15.45 -2.11 -7.80
C ARG A 145 15.85 -1.61 -6.40
N LYS A 146 16.31 -2.52 -5.53
CA LYS A 146 16.81 -2.16 -4.20
C LYS A 146 18.13 -1.38 -4.28
N GLU A 147 19.01 -1.75 -5.19
CA GLU A 147 20.27 -1.05 -5.44
C GLU A 147 20.04 0.36 -6.06
N GLU A 148 19.00 0.50 -6.86
CA GLU A 148 18.58 1.79 -7.48
C GLU A 148 17.76 2.67 -6.53
N TRP A 149 17.21 2.10 -5.42
CA TRP A 149 16.36 2.83 -4.51
C TRP A 149 17.13 3.90 -3.73
N VAL A 150 16.54 5.08 -3.66
CA VAL A 150 17.09 6.21 -2.90
C VAL A 150 16.15 6.54 -1.75
N GLU A 151 16.70 6.66 -0.55
CA GLU A 151 15.93 7.03 0.65
C GLU A 151 15.27 8.40 0.46
N PRO A 152 13.95 8.50 0.65
CA PRO A 152 13.24 9.77 0.58
C PRO A 152 13.70 10.74 1.68
N LYS A 153 13.66 12.04 1.38
CA LYS A 153 13.96 13.07 2.40
C LYS A 153 12.94 13.01 3.52
N PRO A 154 13.36 13.17 4.79
CA PRO A 154 12.45 13.26 5.92
C PRO A 154 11.43 14.38 5.72
N ARG A 155 10.16 14.13 6.09
CA ARG A 155 9.09 15.15 6.00
C ARG A 155 9.32 16.33 6.94
N TYR A 156 10.00 16.09 8.05
CA TYR A 156 10.28 17.10 9.08
C TYR A 156 11.76 17.03 9.48
N GLU A 157 12.40 18.19 9.53
CA GLU A 157 13.81 18.33 9.94
C GLU A 157 13.93 18.71 11.44
N ARG A 158 12.80 19.10 12.08
CA ARG A 158 12.74 19.54 13.48
C ARG A 158 11.33 19.36 14.06
N GLY A 159 11.23 19.51 15.40
CA GLY A 159 9.96 19.47 16.13
C GLY A 159 9.42 18.05 16.34
N TYR A 160 8.15 17.95 16.73
CA TYR A 160 7.54 16.66 17.10
C TYR A 160 7.55 15.63 15.96
N GLY A 161 7.28 16.03 14.72
CA GLY A 161 7.32 15.11 13.57
C GLY A 161 8.71 14.51 13.37
N TYR A 162 9.78 15.30 13.55
CA TYR A 162 11.14 14.82 13.51
C TYR A 162 11.45 13.84 14.65
N MET A 163 11.11 14.23 15.89
CA MET A 163 11.30 13.35 17.05
C MET A 163 10.56 12.03 16.90
N TYR A 164 9.30 12.09 16.46
CA TYR A 164 8.50 10.90 16.20
C TYR A 164 9.19 9.98 15.17
N SER A 165 9.61 10.50 14.02
CA SER A 165 10.25 9.70 12.97
C SER A 165 11.59 9.08 13.40
N LYS A 166 12.27 9.66 14.38
CA LYS A 166 13.54 9.12 14.93
C LYS A 166 13.34 7.95 15.89
N HIS A 167 12.21 7.91 16.60
CA HIS A 167 11.98 6.95 17.68
C HIS A 167 10.91 5.92 17.38
N VAL A 168 10.03 6.17 16.38
CA VAL A 168 9.00 5.21 16.00
C VAL A 168 9.61 3.97 15.38
N GLU A 169 9.09 2.83 15.78
CA GLU A 169 9.43 1.53 15.22
C GLU A 169 8.53 1.18 14.03
N GLN A 170 8.77 0.04 13.39
CA GLN A 170 7.94 -0.47 12.31
C GLN A 170 6.64 -1.07 12.84
N ALA A 171 5.65 -1.26 11.97
CA ALA A 171 4.31 -1.68 12.36
C ALA A 171 4.22 -3.13 12.91
N ASP A 172 5.29 -3.90 12.79
CA ASP A 172 5.43 -5.27 13.29
C ASP A 172 6.05 -5.36 14.70
N LYS A 173 6.48 -4.21 15.29
CA LYS A 173 7.14 -4.11 16.61
C LYS A 173 6.17 -3.66 17.70
#